data_140ca2e4d47d9ea94f206556c62a78c1
#
_entry.id   140ca2e4d47d9ea94f206556c62a78c1
#
_cell.length_a   1.000
_cell.length_b   1.000
_cell.length_c   1.000
_cell.angle_alpha   90.00
_cell.angle_beta   90.00
_cell.angle_gamma   90.00
#
_symmetry.space_group_name_H-M   'P 1'
#
loop_
_entity.id
_entity.type
_entity.pdbx_description
1 polymer ?
#
loop_
_entity_poly.entity_id
_entity_poly.type
_entity_poly.pdbx_seq_one_letter_code
_entity_poly.pdbx_strand_id
1 'polypeptide(L)'
;MNLKVISFQIADSIDIKSFKASFPAAIHYSDTDELFFIIENQKYLYVFKYGIICFLGYSETEMGAFFRMLEPFCKNLFDQRLNDEFDIETEAPVINYGYNKIEIPSPNVDELRLIMLNVSQSVALDYYNQQTNTLLEETNSHTQLLEKKGKIFMGGIKLKKYIGRTLNLKNRISANLYIFDSPEETWENENLNKLDIGLKKTFDLQARFRTIQEGLGIVKENMELFRDLLQNRNSVTLEWVVILLILVEVINILIGKKS
;
A
#
# COMPACT_ATOMS: atom_id res chain seq x y z
N MET A 1 29.36 -16.21 6.47
CA MET A 1 29.24 -14.74 6.65
C MET A 1 27.78 -14.43 6.84
N ASN A 2 27.41 -13.54 7.76
CA ASN A 2 26.01 -13.18 7.98
C ASN A 2 25.78 -11.77 7.46
N LEU A 3 24.83 -11.61 6.53
CA LEU A 3 24.44 -10.33 5.95
C LEU A 3 22.99 -10.05 6.38
N LYS A 4 22.66 -8.78 6.61
CA LYS A 4 21.32 -8.38 7.02
C LYS A 4 20.71 -7.43 6.00
N VAL A 5 19.54 -7.79 5.50
CA VAL A 5 18.68 -6.93 4.70
C VAL A 5 17.72 -6.22 5.65
N ILE A 6 17.58 -4.91 5.51
CA ILE A 6 16.60 -4.11 6.26
C ILE A 6 15.84 -3.23 5.28
N SER A 7 14.54 -3.35 5.26
CA SER A 7 13.67 -2.58 4.38
C SER A 7 12.72 -1.71 5.18
N PHE A 8 12.46 -0.48 4.71
CA PHE A 8 11.62 0.51 5.37
C PHE A 8 10.61 1.12 4.42
N GLN A 9 9.36 1.21 4.84
CA GLN A 9 8.38 2.10 4.22
C GLN A 9 8.52 3.49 4.85
N ILE A 10 9.02 4.46 4.07
CA ILE A 10 9.35 5.80 4.60
C ILE A 10 8.38 6.89 4.17
N ALA A 11 7.66 6.69 3.07
CA ALA A 11 6.76 7.68 2.48
C ALA A 11 5.66 7.02 1.65
N ASP A 12 4.69 7.80 1.19
CA ASP A 12 3.69 7.34 0.19
C ASP A 12 4.33 7.07 -1.18
N SER A 13 5.32 7.86 -1.56
CA SER A 13 6.10 7.67 -2.80
C SER A 13 7.43 8.44 -2.75
N ILE A 14 8.39 8.00 -3.56
CA ILE A 14 9.68 8.64 -3.77
C ILE A 14 9.78 9.04 -5.25
N ASP A 15 10.19 10.27 -5.52
CA ASP A 15 10.56 10.72 -6.87
C ASP A 15 11.94 10.14 -7.23
N ILE A 16 11.93 8.89 -7.69
CA ILE A 16 13.15 8.17 -8.04
C ILE A 16 13.89 8.80 -9.24
N LYS A 17 13.17 9.50 -10.12
CA LYS A 17 13.78 10.18 -11.28
C LYS A 17 14.66 11.34 -10.81
N SER A 18 14.15 12.19 -9.94
CA SER A 18 14.91 13.30 -9.37
C SER A 18 16.01 12.79 -8.43
N PHE A 19 15.74 11.75 -7.64
CA PHE A 19 16.75 11.12 -6.80
C PHE A 19 17.90 10.54 -7.62
N LYS A 20 17.61 9.80 -8.69
CA LYS A 20 18.61 9.27 -9.64
C LYS A 20 19.56 10.34 -10.17
N ALA A 21 19.03 11.52 -10.51
CA ALA A 21 19.82 12.62 -11.03
C ALA A 21 20.73 13.28 -9.98
N SER A 22 20.38 13.16 -8.68
CA SER A 22 21.08 13.80 -7.57
C SER A 22 22.06 12.87 -6.85
N PHE A 23 21.93 11.57 -7.03
CA PHE A 23 22.72 10.58 -6.32
C PHE A 23 23.84 10.02 -7.23
N PRO A 24 25.13 10.29 -6.93
CA PRO A 24 26.24 10.01 -7.84
C PRO A 24 26.76 8.57 -7.81
N ALA A 25 26.05 7.63 -7.17
CA ALA A 25 26.49 6.24 -7.09
C ALA A 25 26.23 5.46 -8.39
N ALA A 26 27.04 4.42 -8.60
CA ALA A 26 26.86 3.53 -9.75
C ALA A 26 25.54 2.76 -9.66
N ILE A 27 24.71 2.90 -10.68
CA ILE A 27 23.44 2.18 -10.78
C ILE A 27 23.71 0.84 -11.45
N HIS A 28 23.32 -0.24 -10.80
CA HIS A 28 23.40 -1.57 -11.38
C HIS A 28 22.13 -1.91 -12.16
N TYR A 29 20.95 -1.55 -11.61
CA TYR A 29 19.67 -1.72 -12.29
C TYR A 29 18.76 -0.51 -12.08
N SER A 30 18.01 -0.11 -13.08
CA SER A 30 17.00 0.95 -12.95
C SER A 30 15.92 0.82 -14.02
N ASP A 31 14.70 1.04 -13.61
CA ASP A 31 13.56 1.24 -14.50
C ASP A 31 12.75 2.49 -14.10
N THR A 32 11.44 2.52 -14.42
CA THR A 32 10.54 3.64 -14.10
C THR A 32 10.11 3.66 -12.63
N ASP A 33 10.33 2.58 -11.89
CA ASP A 33 9.70 2.33 -10.60
C ASP A 33 10.69 1.93 -9.51
N GLU A 34 11.94 1.57 -9.88
CA GLU A 34 12.95 1.14 -8.93
C GLU A 34 14.39 1.49 -9.36
N LEU A 35 15.26 1.64 -8.36
CA LEU A 35 16.69 1.92 -8.52
C LEU A 35 17.51 1.02 -7.60
N PHE A 36 18.38 0.20 -8.18
CA PHE A 36 19.30 -0.65 -7.42
C PHE A 36 20.74 -0.21 -7.63
N PHE A 37 21.42 0.06 -6.53
CA PHE A 37 22.79 0.56 -6.50
C PHE A 37 23.71 -0.44 -5.84
N ILE A 38 24.90 -0.59 -6.41
CA ILE A 38 26.03 -1.24 -5.78
C ILE A 38 26.95 -0.15 -5.26
N ILE A 39 27.12 -0.07 -3.94
CA ILE A 39 28.00 0.88 -3.28
C ILE A 39 29.29 0.17 -2.89
N GLU A 40 30.34 0.90 -2.63
CA GLU A 40 31.62 0.34 -2.16
C GLU A 40 31.44 -0.57 -0.94
N ASN A 41 32.35 -1.56 -0.79
CA ASN A 41 32.41 -2.47 0.37
C ASN A 41 31.17 -3.40 0.54
N GLN A 42 30.63 -3.94 -0.54
CA GLN A 42 29.49 -4.88 -0.51
C GLN A 42 28.21 -4.29 0.14
N LYS A 43 28.00 -3.01 -0.06
CA LYS A 43 26.78 -2.32 0.33
C LYS A 43 25.85 -2.19 -0.86
N TYR A 44 24.61 -2.54 -0.65
CA TYR A 44 23.58 -2.48 -1.67
C TYR A 44 22.42 -1.62 -1.19
N LEU A 45 21.92 -0.78 -2.08
CA LEU A 45 20.82 0.11 -1.80
C LEU A 45 19.74 -0.11 -2.86
N TYR A 46 18.50 -0.34 -2.45
CA TYR A 46 17.37 -0.46 -3.34
C TYR A 46 16.31 0.58 -2.96
N VAL A 47 15.91 1.41 -3.92
CA VAL A 47 14.93 2.49 -3.73
C VAL A 47 13.76 2.26 -4.66
N PHE A 48 12.56 2.30 -4.13
CA PHE A 48 11.33 2.05 -4.87
C PHE A 48 10.43 3.27 -4.88
N LYS A 49 9.82 3.55 -6.02
CA LYS A 49 8.90 4.66 -6.23
C LYS A 49 7.73 4.66 -5.25
N TYR A 50 7.28 3.50 -4.81
CA TYR A 50 6.17 3.36 -3.84
C TYR A 50 6.57 3.63 -2.38
N GLY A 51 7.69 4.33 -2.16
CA GLY A 51 8.07 4.85 -0.86
C GLY A 51 8.88 3.90 0.00
N ILE A 52 9.45 2.84 -0.57
CA ILE A 52 10.32 1.89 0.13
C ILE A 52 11.78 2.14 -0.20
N ILE A 53 12.62 1.94 0.84
CA ILE A 53 14.06 1.86 0.73
C ILE A 53 14.55 0.60 1.44
N CYS A 54 15.44 -0.14 0.79
CA CYS A 54 16.01 -1.37 1.31
C CYS A 54 17.54 -1.28 1.33
N PHE A 55 18.12 -1.71 2.42
CA PHE A 55 19.55 -1.66 2.70
C PHE A 55 20.11 -3.06 2.92
N LEU A 56 21.32 -3.30 2.41
CA LEU A 56 22.11 -4.46 2.73
C LEU A 56 23.54 -3.99 3.05
N GLY A 57 24.08 -4.36 4.21
CA GLY A 57 25.44 -4.02 4.62
C GLY A 57 25.61 -2.63 5.23
N TYR A 58 24.53 -1.96 5.63
CA TYR A 58 24.56 -0.63 6.24
C TYR A 58 24.46 -0.67 7.75
N SER A 59 25.16 0.25 8.42
CA SER A 59 24.93 0.57 9.83
C SER A 59 23.74 1.50 10.02
N GLU A 60 23.18 1.56 11.24
CA GLU A 60 22.07 2.46 11.58
C GLU A 60 22.38 3.94 11.31
N THR A 61 23.64 4.35 11.59
CA THR A 61 24.08 5.72 11.33
C THR A 61 24.05 6.07 9.85
N GLU A 62 24.50 5.15 8.99
CA GLU A 62 24.49 5.33 7.53
C GLU A 62 23.06 5.35 6.99
N MET A 63 22.18 4.44 7.45
CA MET A 63 20.78 4.46 7.10
C MET A 63 20.10 5.78 7.49
N GLY A 64 20.42 6.30 8.69
CA GLY A 64 19.93 7.59 9.15
C GLY A 64 20.39 8.77 8.28
N ALA A 65 21.59 8.72 7.72
CA ALA A 65 22.08 9.72 6.76
C ALA A 65 21.32 9.62 5.42
N PHE A 66 21.07 8.42 4.93
CA PHE A 66 20.28 8.18 3.72
C PHE A 66 18.84 8.65 3.86
N PHE A 67 18.18 8.44 4.98
CA PHE A 67 16.84 8.95 5.19
C PHE A 67 16.76 10.47 5.04
N ARG A 68 17.72 11.21 5.63
CA ARG A 68 17.78 12.67 5.49
C ARG A 68 18.01 13.11 4.04
N MET A 69 18.84 12.37 3.30
CA MET A 69 19.12 12.65 1.90
C MET A 69 17.91 12.39 0.99
N LEU A 70 17.08 11.38 1.31
CA LEU A 70 15.88 11.03 0.56
C LEU A 70 14.68 11.94 0.86
N GLU A 71 14.63 12.58 2.02
CA GLU A 71 13.51 13.39 2.47
C GLU A 71 13.01 14.39 1.42
N PRO A 72 13.86 15.17 0.69
CA PRO A 72 13.39 16.12 -0.33
C PRO A 72 12.66 15.47 -1.52
N PHE A 73 12.86 14.17 -1.74
CA PHE A 73 12.27 13.41 -2.84
C PHE A 73 11.04 12.61 -2.41
N CYS A 74 10.70 12.64 -1.11
CA CYS A 74 9.57 11.90 -0.54
C CYS A 74 8.29 12.73 -0.59
N LYS A 75 7.19 12.07 -0.96
CA LYS A 75 5.83 12.61 -0.82
C LYS A 75 5.17 11.99 0.40
N ASN A 76 4.68 12.83 1.32
CA ASN A 76 4.07 12.39 2.59
C ASN A 76 5.02 11.46 3.37
N LEU A 77 6.12 12.03 3.86
CA LEU A 77 7.08 11.33 4.72
C LEU A 77 6.38 10.83 6.00
N PHE A 78 6.71 9.62 6.45
CA PHE A 78 6.12 9.01 7.62
C PHE A 78 6.94 9.27 8.88
N ASP A 79 6.28 9.67 9.97
CA ASP A 79 6.92 9.83 11.30
C ASP A 79 7.32 8.47 11.87
N GLN A 80 6.44 7.46 11.71
CA GLN A 80 6.71 6.07 12.08
C GLN A 80 6.90 5.24 10.82
N ARG A 81 8.05 4.63 10.70
CA ARG A 81 8.43 3.81 9.56
C ARG A 81 8.17 2.35 9.86
N LEU A 82 7.40 1.68 8.99
CA LEU A 82 7.34 0.23 9.01
C LEU A 82 8.65 -0.31 8.48
N ASN A 83 9.15 -1.36 9.07
CA ASN A 83 10.36 -2.05 8.62
C ASN A 83 10.25 -3.54 8.84
N ASP A 84 11.04 -4.27 8.07
CA ASP A 84 11.27 -5.70 8.23
C ASP A 84 12.76 -5.98 8.04
N GLU A 85 13.25 -7.03 8.72
CA GLU A 85 14.63 -7.46 8.71
C GLU A 85 14.71 -8.92 8.29
N PHE A 86 15.66 -9.23 7.41
CA PHE A 86 15.87 -10.58 6.92
C PHE A 86 17.35 -10.92 6.86
N ASP A 87 17.74 -12.03 7.47
CA ASP A 87 19.14 -12.45 7.53
C ASP A 87 19.50 -13.34 6.33
N ILE A 88 20.67 -13.12 5.77
CA ILE A 88 21.27 -13.97 4.72
C ILE A 88 22.51 -14.64 5.31
N GLU A 89 22.43 -15.94 5.53
CA GLU A 89 23.55 -16.77 5.94
C GLU A 89 24.21 -17.37 4.69
N THR A 90 25.45 -16.95 4.40
CA THR A 90 26.21 -17.45 3.25
C THR A 90 27.03 -18.68 3.63
N GLU A 91 27.55 -19.38 2.61
CA GLU A 91 28.38 -20.59 2.77
C GLU A 91 27.58 -21.85 3.15
N ALA A 92 26.26 -21.84 3.02
CA ALA A 92 25.44 -23.03 3.16
C ALA A 92 25.65 -23.98 1.96
N PRO A 93 25.52 -25.29 2.12
CA PRO A 93 25.70 -26.23 1.01
C PRO A 93 24.54 -26.19 -0.01
N VAL A 94 23.37 -25.79 0.42
CA VAL A 94 22.14 -25.66 -0.37
C VAL A 94 21.29 -24.49 0.12
N ILE A 95 20.39 -24.01 -0.73
CA ILE A 95 19.44 -22.98 -0.33
C ILE A 95 18.42 -23.57 0.65
N ASN A 96 18.28 -22.92 1.81
CA ASN A 96 17.28 -23.27 2.81
C ASN A 96 16.52 -22.02 3.27
N TYR A 97 15.19 -22.11 3.31
CA TYR A 97 14.31 -20.98 3.65
C TYR A 97 13.84 -21.10 5.10
N GLY A 98 14.25 -20.16 5.95
CA GLY A 98 13.76 -20.01 7.33
C GLY A 98 12.69 -18.96 7.43
N TYR A 99 12.16 -18.73 8.63
CA TYR A 99 11.09 -17.75 8.87
C TYR A 99 11.54 -16.30 8.59
N ASN A 100 12.72 -15.92 9.10
CA ASN A 100 13.30 -14.58 8.94
C ASN A 100 14.73 -14.63 8.40
N LYS A 101 15.10 -15.71 7.77
CA LYS A 101 16.44 -15.90 7.19
C LYS A 101 16.42 -16.80 5.98
N ILE A 102 17.43 -16.65 5.15
CA ILE A 102 17.76 -17.59 4.09
C ILE A 102 19.23 -18.04 4.25
N GLU A 103 19.44 -19.33 4.09
CA GLU A 103 20.77 -19.91 3.97
C GLU A 103 21.04 -20.14 2.47
N ILE A 104 22.14 -19.61 1.94
CA ILE A 104 22.46 -19.67 0.51
C ILE A 104 23.97 -19.87 0.32
N PRO A 105 24.43 -20.64 -0.68
CA PRO A 105 25.85 -20.97 -0.80
C PRO A 105 26.74 -19.72 -0.95
N SER A 106 26.63 -19.03 -2.05
CA SER A 106 27.41 -17.82 -2.37
C SER A 106 26.58 -16.94 -3.28
N PRO A 107 25.75 -16.05 -2.71
CA PRO A 107 24.83 -15.27 -3.51
C PRO A 107 25.56 -14.30 -4.43
N ASN A 108 25.15 -14.27 -5.69
CA ASN A 108 25.56 -13.26 -6.64
C ASN A 108 24.69 -11.98 -6.46
N VAL A 109 25.01 -10.94 -7.22
CA VAL A 109 24.32 -9.63 -7.11
C VAL A 109 22.83 -9.73 -7.43
N ASP A 110 22.44 -10.54 -8.42
CA ASP A 110 21.04 -10.69 -8.84
C ASP A 110 20.24 -11.45 -7.78
N GLU A 111 20.83 -12.46 -7.14
CA GLU A 111 20.21 -13.16 -6.01
C GLU A 111 20.04 -12.25 -4.80
N LEU A 112 21.04 -11.41 -4.49
CA LEU A 112 20.90 -10.40 -3.42
C LEU A 112 19.82 -9.37 -3.76
N ARG A 113 19.78 -8.87 -5.00
CA ARG A 113 18.73 -7.96 -5.48
C ARG A 113 17.35 -8.59 -5.32
N LEU A 114 17.20 -9.86 -5.68
CA LEU A 114 15.94 -10.60 -5.58
C LEU A 114 15.49 -10.79 -4.13
N ILE A 115 16.40 -11.07 -3.20
CA ILE A 115 16.12 -11.15 -1.77
C ILE A 115 15.65 -9.78 -1.26
N MET A 116 16.39 -8.70 -1.57
CA MET A 116 16.04 -7.33 -1.17
C MET A 116 14.68 -6.90 -1.74
N LEU A 117 14.35 -7.29 -2.98
CA LEU A 117 13.05 -7.06 -3.60
C LEU A 117 11.93 -7.70 -2.79
N ASN A 118 12.04 -8.99 -2.49
CA ASN A 118 11.01 -9.73 -1.77
C ASN A 118 10.80 -9.22 -0.33
N VAL A 119 11.87 -8.85 0.38
CA VAL A 119 11.77 -8.18 1.70
C VAL A 119 11.03 -6.83 1.56
N SER A 120 11.33 -6.07 0.52
CA SER A 120 10.66 -4.78 0.25
C SER A 120 9.18 -4.95 -0.07
N GLN A 121 8.83 -5.97 -0.84
CA GLN A 121 7.45 -6.34 -1.12
C GLN A 121 6.69 -6.74 0.15
N SER A 122 7.35 -7.46 1.09
CA SER A 122 6.77 -7.81 2.39
C SER A 122 6.40 -6.56 3.18
N VAL A 123 7.30 -5.59 3.30
CA VAL A 123 7.04 -4.31 4.00
C VAL A 123 5.92 -3.51 3.33
N ALA A 124 5.87 -3.48 1.98
CA ALA A 124 4.79 -2.83 1.24
C ALA A 124 3.43 -3.46 1.56
N LEU A 125 3.36 -4.78 1.63
CA LEU A 125 2.12 -5.49 2.00
C LEU A 125 1.69 -5.20 3.43
N ASP A 126 2.61 -5.08 4.39
CA ASP A 126 2.28 -4.68 5.75
C ASP A 126 1.67 -3.28 5.79
N TYR A 127 2.25 -2.34 5.06
CA TYR A 127 1.70 -1.00 4.95
C TYR A 127 0.28 -1.00 4.35
N TYR A 128 0.07 -1.69 3.22
CA TYR A 128 -1.24 -1.75 2.58
C TYR A 128 -2.27 -2.51 3.43
N ASN A 129 -1.85 -3.54 4.14
CA ASN A 129 -2.71 -4.27 5.08
C ASN A 129 -3.18 -3.36 6.23
N GLN A 130 -2.29 -2.58 6.84
CA GLN A 130 -2.67 -1.62 7.88
C GLN A 130 -3.66 -0.58 7.37
N GLN A 131 -3.43 -0.03 6.17
CA GLN A 131 -4.36 0.93 5.56
C GLN A 131 -5.73 0.31 5.27
N THR A 132 -5.74 -0.93 4.77
CA THR A 132 -6.99 -1.66 4.48
C THR A 132 -7.75 -1.99 5.77
N ASN A 133 -7.06 -2.43 6.82
CA ASN A 133 -7.66 -2.71 8.12
C ASN A 133 -8.28 -1.45 8.74
N THR A 134 -7.62 -0.29 8.64
CA THR A 134 -8.20 0.99 9.10
C THR A 134 -9.51 1.30 8.37
N LEU A 135 -9.58 1.09 7.05
CA LEU A 135 -10.81 1.28 6.28
C LEU A 135 -11.90 0.27 6.68
N LEU A 136 -11.54 -0.99 6.94
CA LEU A 136 -12.48 -2.01 7.41
C LEU A 136 -13.05 -1.68 8.78
N GLU A 137 -12.23 -1.21 9.73
CA GLU A 137 -12.68 -0.78 11.05
C GLU A 137 -13.63 0.42 10.98
N GLU A 138 -13.33 1.43 10.14
CA GLU A 138 -14.24 2.54 9.88
C GLU A 138 -15.58 2.04 9.29
N THR A 139 -15.51 1.11 8.32
CA THR A 139 -16.69 0.50 7.71
C THR A 139 -17.54 -0.23 8.74
N ASN A 140 -16.93 -1.08 9.55
CA ASN A 140 -17.60 -1.84 10.61
C ASN A 140 -18.28 -0.92 11.64
N SER A 141 -17.62 0.19 12.01
CA SER A 141 -18.21 1.19 12.91
C SER A 141 -19.52 1.77 12.34
N HIS A 142 -19.55 2.08 11.05
CA HIS A 142 -20.74 2.59 10.38
C HIS A 142 -21.83 1.53 10.23
N THR A 143 -21.46 0.29 9.93
CA THR A 143 -22.39 -0.84 9.83
C THR A 143 -23.06 -1.15 11.16
N GLN A 144 -22.29 -1.15 12.27
CA GLN A 144 -22.83 -1.33 13.63
C GLN A 144 -23.79 -0.19 14.03
N LEU A 145 -23.52 1.04 13.62
CA LEU A 145 -24.44 2.16 13.86
C LEU A 145 -25.73 2.00 13.04
N LEU A 146 -25.61 1.51 11.81
CA LEU A 146 -26.78 1.19 10.97
C LEU A 146 -27.63 0.10 11.60
N GLU A 147 -27.03 -0.99 12.08
CA GLU A 147 -27.72 -2.08 12.79
C GLU A 147 -28.48 -1.58 14.02
N LYS A 148 -27.80 -0.80 14.90
CA LYS A 148 -28.38 -0.34 16.18
C LYS A 148 -29.44 0.75 16.03
N LYS A 149 -29.30 1.61 15.04
CA LYS A 149 -30.12 2.84 14.91
C LYS A 149 -30.95 2.93 13.63
N GLY A 150 -30.80 1.98 12.71
CA GLY A 150 -31.46 2.00 11.40
C GLY A 150 -31.08 3.22 10.54
N LYS A 151 -30.00 3.92 10.88
CA LYS A 151 -29.58 5.19 10.20
C LYS A 151 -28.07 5.24 10.08
N ILE A 152 -27.60 5.75 8.94
CA ILE A 152 -26.19 6.09 8.73
C ILE A 152 -25.95 7.51 9.21
N PHE A 153 -25.03 7.69 10.15
CA PHE A 153 -24.64 8.99 10.70
C PHE A 153 -23.45 9.63 9.94
N MET A 154 -23.33 9.30 8.66
CA MET A 154 -22.31 9.87 7.78
C MET A 154 -22.95 10.92 6.88
N GLY A 155 -22.51 12.19 6.98
CA GLY A 155 -22.94 13.24 6.04
C GLY A 155 -22.33 13.04 4.65
N GLY A 156 -22.99 13.56 3.60
CA GLY A 156 -22.55 13.39 2.21
C GLY A 156 -21.09 13.77 1.94
N ILE A 157 -20.57 14.82 2.60
CA ILE A 157 -19.15 15.23 2.50
C ILE A 157 -18.23 14.17 3.11
N LYS A 158 -18.57 13.63 4.28
CA LYS A 158 -17.77 12.58 4.93
C LYS A 158 -17.74 11.31 4.08
N LEU A 159 -18.88 10.90 3.50
CA LEU A 159 -18.94 9.78 2.59
C LEU A 159 -18.07 9.99 1.36
N LYS A 160 -18.13 11.17 0.72
CA LYS A 160 -17.27 11.49 -0.44
C LYS A 160 -15.79 11.40 -0.11
N LYS A 161 -15.37 11.90 1.07
CA LYS A 161 -13.97 11.78 1.54
C LYS A 161 -13.58 10.32 1.80
N TYR A 162 -14.48 9.53 2.37
CA TYR A 162 -14.27 8.10 2.60
C TYR A 162 -14.11 7.32 1.29
N ILE A 163 -15.01 7.54 0.34
CA ILE A 163 -14.91 7.00 -1.02
C ILE A 163 -13.57 7.40 -1.66
N GLY A 164 -13.19 8.67 -1.57
CA GLY A 164 -11.92 9.17 -2.11
C GLY A 164 -10.69 8.47 -1.52
N ARG A 165 -10.66 8.26 -0.19
CA ARG A 165 -9.56 7.52 0.46
C ARG A 165 -9.46 6.08 -0.03
N THR A 166 -10.60 5.38 -0.10
CA THR A 166 -10.64 3.98 -0.56
C THR A 166 -10.19 3.86 -2.02
N LEU A 167 -10.66 4.75 -2.89
CA LEU A 167 -10.24 4.77 -4.29
C LEU A 167 -8.75 5.08 -4.44
N ASN A 168 -8.24 6.05 -3.67
CA ASN A 168 -6.80 6.37 -3.68
C ASN A 168 -5.96 5.19 -3.22
N LEU A 169 -6.36 4.50 -2.16
CA LEU A 169 -5.64 3.31 -1.69
C LEU A 169 -5.69 2.20 -2.74
N LYS A 170 -6.88 1.91 -3.27
CA LYS A 170 -7.04 0.91 -4.35
C LYS A 170 -6.17 1.26 -5.57
N ASN A 171 -6.17 2.51 -6.00
CA ASN A 171 -5.38 2.96 -7.15
C ASN A 171 -3.87 2.83 -6.89
N ARG A 172 -3.40 3.15 -5.68
CA ARG A 172 -1.99 2.96 -5.30
C ARG A 172 -1.60 1.48 -5.33
N ILE A 173 -2.41 0.62 -4.75
CA ILE A 173 -2.18 -0.83 -4.78
C ILE A 173 -2.18 -1.33 -6.22
N SER A 174 -3.15 -0.90 -7.05
CA SER A 174 -3.25 -1.31 -8.45
C SER A 174 -2.09 -0.78 -9.31
N ALA A 175 -1.63 0.45 -9.05
CA ALA A 175 -0.49 1.03 -9.75
C ALA A 175 0.83 0.35 -9.38
N ASN A 176 0.90 -0.27 -8.20
CA ASN A 176 2.08 -0.98 -7.71
C ASN A 176 1.93 -2.50 -7.81
N LEU A 177 0.91 -3.00 -8.54
CA LEU A 177 0.69 -4.45 -8.71
C LEU A 177 1.88 -5.19 -9.32
N TYR A 178 2.59 -4.52 -10.24
CA TYR A 178 3.80 -5.07 -10.90
C TYR A 178 4.91 -5.43 -9.89
N ILE A 179 4.93 -4.80 -8.69
CA ILE A 179 5.92 -5.17 -7.67
C ILE A 179 5.80 -6.63 -7.21
N PHE A 180 4.68 -7.29 -7.45
CA PHE A 180 4.49 -8.71 -7.12
C PHE A 180 4.78 -9.64 -8.29
N ASP A 181 5.01 -9.08 -9.48
CA ASP A 181 5.47 -9.86 -10.63
C ASP A 181 6.92 -10.31 -10.42
N SER A 182 7.29 -11.41 -11.03
CA SER A 182 8.67 -11.87 -11.02
C SER A 182 9.49 -11.01 -11.98
N PRO A 183 10.70 -10.57 -11.61
CA PRO A 183 11.59 -9.87 -12.52
C PRO A 183 11.89 -10.71 -13.78
N GLU A 184 12.07 -10.01 -14.93
CA GLU A 184 12.32 -10.68 -16.22
C GLU A 184 13.50 -11.64 -16.17
N GLU A 185 14.54 -11.33 -15.40
CA GLU A 185 15.72 -12.16 -15.25
C GLU A 185 15.40 -13.54 -14.63
N THR A 186 14.29 -13.68 -13.90
CA THR A 186 13.87 -14.96 -13.36
C THR A 186 13.32 -15.89 -14.45
N TRP A 187 12.88 -15.37 -15.59
CA TRP A 187 12.34 -16.16 -16.69
C TRP A 187 13.46 -16.85 -17.51
N GLU A 188 14.64 -16.24 -17.52
CA GLU A 188 15.79 -16.74 -18.25
C GLU A 188 16.72 -17.60 -17.38
N ASN A 189 16.61 -17.48 -16.05
CA ASN A 189 17.47 -18.18 -15.08
C ASN A 189 16.66 -19.04 -14.12
N GLU A 190 16.75 -20.36 -14.27
CA GLU A 190 16.03 -21.33 -13.44
C GLU A 190 16.37 -21.22 -11.94
N ASN A 191 17.59 -20.87 -11.58
CA ASN A 191 18.00 -20.72 -10.18
C ASN A 191 17.37 -19.48 -9.56
N LEU A 192 17.36 -18.35 -10.28
CA LEU A 192 16.67 -17.13 -9.83
C LEU A 192 15.17 -17.37 -9.72
N ASN A 193 14.56 -18.11 -10.65
CA ASN A 193 13.15 -18.45 -10.58
C ASN A 193 12.81 -19.29 -9.34
N LYS A 194 13.62 -20.33 -9.05
CA LYS A 194 13.44 -21.13 -7.83
C LYS A 194 13.61 -20.29 -6.57
N LEU A 195 14.58 -19.39 -6.55
CA LEU A 195 14.80 -18.48 -5.44
C LEU A 195 13.59 -17.54 -5.25
N ASP A 196 13.07 -16.92 -6.31
CA ASP A 196 11.90 -16.05 -6.28
C ASP A 196 10.66 -16.77 -5.73
N ILE A 197 10.36 -17.95 -6.25
CA ILE A 197 9.23 -18.78 -5.78
C ILE A 197 9.39 -19.11 -4.30
N GLY A 198 10.59 -19.50 -3.87
CA GLY A 198 10.89 -19.81 -2.47
C GLY A 198 10.69 -18.59 -1.54
N LEU A 199 11.21 -17.44 -1.93
CA LEU A 199 11.06 -16.18 -1.17
C LEU A 199 9.60 -15.72 -1.11
N LYS A 200 8.88 -15.72 -2.23
CA LYS A 200 7.44 -15.37 -2.28
C LYS A 200 6.60 -16.26 -1.36
N LYS A 201 6.96 -17.54 -1.26
CA LYS A 201 6.32 -18.47 -0.32
C LYS A 201 6.71 -18.17 1.12
N THR A 202 7.99 -17.88 1.39
CA THR A 202 8.50 -17.55 2.74
C THR A 202 7.81 -16.31 3.32
N PHE A 203 7.63 -15.27 2.51
CA PHE A 203 6.95 -14.04 2.91
C PHE A 203 5.43 -14.08 2.72
N ASP A 204 4.87 -15.19 2.21
CA ASP A 204 3.44 -15.37 1.93
C ASP A 204 2.82 -14.24 1.10
N LEU A 205 3.60 -13.71 0.14
CA LEU A 205 3.25 -12.47 -0.56
C LEU A 205 1.90 -12.57 -1.29
N GLN A 206 1.62 -13.70 -1.95
CA GLN A 206 0.39 -13.86 -2.74
C GLN A 206 -0.86 -13.94 -1.87
N ALA A 207 -0.83 -14.69 -0.75
CA ALA A 207 -1.98 -14.80 0.14
C ALA A 207 -2.25 -13.48 0.86
N ARG A 208 -1.21 -12.79 1.34
CA ARG A 208 -1.32 -11.46 1.96
C ARG A 208 -1.90 -10.43 0.99
N PHE A 209 -1.46 -10.43 -0.26
CA PHE A 209 -2.00 -9.55 -1.30
C PHE A 209 -3.48 -9.83 -1.57
N ARG A 210 -3.88 -11.12 -1.66
CA ARG A 210 -5.28 -11.52 -1.83
C ARG A 210 -6.15 -11.01 -0.68
N THR A 211 -5.69 -11.18 0.56
CA THR A 211 -6.41 -10.68 1.76
C THR A 211 -6.65 -9.17 1.70
N ILE A 212 -5.66 -8.39 1.24
CA ILE A 212 -5.82 -6.95 1.04
C ILE A 212 -6.89 -6.65 -0.03
N GLN A 213 -6.85 -7.36 -1.16
CA GLN A 213 -7.84 -7.17 -2.22
C GLN A 213 -9.27 -7.51 -1.75
N GLU A 214 -9.43 -8.62 -1.03
CA GLU A 214 -10.72 -9.03 -0.44
C GLU A 214 -11.23 -7.98 0.56
N GLY A 215 -10.37 -7.47 1.45
CA GLY A 215 -10.71 -6.40 2.38
C GLY A 215 -11.19 -5.12 1.69
N LEU A 216 -10.48 -4.69 0.63
CA LEU A 216 -10.90 -3.54 -0.18
C LEU A 216 -12.22 -3.79 -0.93
N GLY A 217 -12.48 -5.04 -1.33
CA GLY A 217 -13.76 -5.47 -1.91
C GLY A 217 -14.92 -5.23 -0.94
N ILE A 218 -14.78 -5.73 0.29
CA ILE A 218 -15.78 -5.55 1.36
C ILE A 218 -16.04 -4.06 1.65
N VAL A 219 -14.97 -3.24 1.76
CA VAL A 219 -15.10 -1.80 1.96
C VAL A 219 -15.89 -1.16 0.81
N LYS A 220 -15.58 -1.52 -0.44
CA LYS A 220 -16.25 -0.99 -1.63
C LYS A 220 -17.74 -1.33 -1.63
N GLU A 221 -18.13 -2.58 -1.38
CA GLU A 221 -19.53 -3.02 -1.32
C GLU A 221 -20.33 -2.25 -0.27
N ASN A 222 -19.77 -2.10 0.93
CA ASN A 222 -20.41 -1.32 1.99
C ASN A 222 -20.54 0.17 1.63
N MET A 223 -19.56 0.76 0.95
CA MET A 223 -19.67 2.15 0.49
C MET A 223 -20.80 2.34 -0.54
N GLU A 224 -20.97 1.40 -1.46
CA GLU A 224 -22.06 1.42 -2.42
C GLU A 224 -23.42 1.39 -1.71
N LEU A 225 -23.59 0.49 -0.74
CA LEU A 225 -24.78 0.42 0.11
C LEU A 225 -25.01 1.74 0.89
N PHE A 226 -23.99 2.32 1.50
CA PHE A 226 -24.11 3.57 2.25
C PHE A 226 -24.51 4.74 1.33
N ARG A 227 -23.96 4.81 0.13
CA ARG A 227 -24.33 5.80 -0.88
C ARG A 227 -25.82 5.70 -1.23
N ASP A 228 -26.28 4.49 -1.50
CA ASP A 228 -27.66 4.23 -1.93
C ASP A 228 -28.67 4.58 -0.82
N LEU A 229 -28.37 4.20 0.42
CA LEU A 229 -29.19 4.56 1.58
C LEU A 229 -29.26 6.08 1.82
N LEU A 230 -28.15 6.80 1.62
CA LEU A 230 -28.14 8.27 1.74
C LEU A 230 -28.88 8.95 0.58
N GLN A 231 -28.81 8.42 -0.62
CA GLN A 231 -29.51 8.94 -1.78
C GLN A 231 -31.03 8.79 -1.64
N ASN A 232 -31.51 7.62 -1.22
CA ASN A 232 -32.91 7.38 -0.94
C ASN A 232 -33.46 8.33 0.12
N ARG A 233 -32.71 8.58 1.19
CA ARG A 233 -33.13 9.53 2.23
C ARG A 233 -33.32 10.94 1.71
N ASN A 234 -32.49 11.39 0.78
CA ASN A 234 -32.60 12.72 0.17
C ASN A 234 -33.83 12.81 -0.74
N SER A 235 -34.15 11.76 -1.51
CA SER A 235 -35.37 11.70 -2.35
C SER A 235 -36.65 11.81 -1.53
N VAL A 236 -36.76 11.02 -0.46
CA VAL A 236 -37.90 11.07 0.46
C VAL A 236 -38.08 12.46 1.08
N THR A 237 -36.97 13.12 1.47
CA THR A 237 -37.05 14.48 2.01
C THR A 237 -37.55 15.49 0.99
N LEU A 238 -37.10 15.39 -0.26
CA LEU A 238 -37.59 16.22 -1.38
C LEU A 238 -39.08 15.99 -1.66
N GLU A 239 -39.53 14.75 -1.66
CA GLU A 239 -40.94 14.40 -1.82
C GLU A 239 -41.83 15.06 -0.75
N TRP A 240 -41.41 14.99 0.52
CA TRP A 240 -42.10 15.65 1.61
C TRP A 240 -42.16 17.19 1.47
N VAL A 241 -41.07 17.81 1.02
CA VAL A 241 -41.01 19.26 0.75
C VAL A 241 -42.02 19.61 -0.37
N VAL A 242 -42.07 18.85 -1.44
CA VAL A 242 -43.03 19.07 -2.55
C VAL A 242 -44.47 18.90 -2.06
N ILE A 243 -44.77 17.85 -1.29
CA ILE A 243 -46.12 17.62 -0.73
C ILE A 243 -46.53 18.81 0.16
N LEU A 244 -45.61 19.30 0.99
CA LEU A 244 -45.87 20.43 1.91
C LEU A 244 -46.11 21.74 1.12
N LEU A 245 -45.40 21.98 0.04
CA LEU A 245 -45.63 23.14 -0.84
C LEU A 245 -46.99 23.06 -1.54
N ILE A 246 -47.39 21.91 -2.06
CA ILE A 246 -48.70 21.69 -2.64
C ILE A 246 -49.79 21.91 -1.61
N LEU A 247 -49.61 21.43 -0.38
CA LEU A 247 -50.59 21.61 0.68
C LEU A 247 -50.80 23.10 1.05
N VAL A 248 -49.71 23.85 1.12
CA VAL A 248 -49.74 25.31 1.35
C VAL A 248 -50.49 26.04 0.22
N GLU A 249 -50.23 25.65 -1.03
CA GLU A 249 -50.89 26.22 -2.20
C GLU A 249 -52.40 25.95 -2.20
N VAL A 250 -52.81 24.70 -1.91
CA VAL A 250 -54.25 24.32 -1.80
C VAL A 250 -54.94 25.11 -0.67
N ILE A 251 -54.30 25.29 0.48
CA ILE A 251 -54.83 26.10 1.60
C ILE A 251 -55.01 27.55 1.16
N ASN A 252 -54.03 28.15 0.49
CA ASN A 252 -54.12 29.51 -0.01
C ASN A 252 -55.26 29.70 -1.00
N ILE A 253 -55.50 28.75 -1.91
CA ILE A 253 -56.61 28.77 -2.85
C ILE A 253 -57.98 28.70 -2.13
N LEU A 254 -58.09 27.87 -1.08
CA LEU A 254 -59.32 27.72 -0.30
C LEU A 254 -59.64 28.96 0.51
N ILE A 255 -58.63 29.63 1.08
CA ILE A 255 -58.79 30.88 1.84
C ILE A 255 -59.10 32.05 0.90
N GLY A 256 -58.38 32.16 -0.22
CA GLY A 256 -58.61 33.20 -1.24
C GLY A 256 -59.96 33.16 -1.94
N LYS A 257 -60.64 31.99 -1.95
CA LYS A 257 -62.02 31.86 -2.44
C LYS A 257 -63.10 32.24 -1.43
N LYS A 258 -62.76 32.50 -0.17
CA LYS A 258 -63.68 32.95 0.87
C LYS A 258 -63.65 34.45 1.13
N SER A 259 -62.84 35.20 0.43
CA SER A 259 -62.78 36.65 0.44
C SER A 259 -63.30 37.21 -0.87
#